data_c242fb2c814a4831a9d053fe1e61dcbd
#
_entry.id   c242fb2c814a4831a9d053fe1e61dcbd
#
_cell.length_a   1.000
_cell.length_b   1.000
_cell.length_c   1.000
_cell.angle_alpha   90.00
_cell.angle_beta   90.00
_cell.angle_gamma   90.00
#
_symmetry.space_group_name_H-M   'P 1'
#
loop_
_entity.id
_entity.type
_entity.pdbx_description
1 polymer ?
#
loop_
_entity_poly.entity_id
_entity_poly.type
_entity_poly.pdbx_seq_one_letter_code
_entity_poly.pdbx_strand_id
1 'polypeptide(L)'
;MNLLKTLKDNGYRITESRKLICDLLEKNIHFHFSAKELTLLVNKKSEINIDQTTIYRTLDALEELGLLQHSHIPHKPAIYYLNNTDQNVHLICESCDKIVDISEQSVKSINSILKQNSNFNSINNNFVYIGKCKECL
;
A
#
# COMPACT_ATOMS: atom_id res chain seq x y z
N MET A 1 -1.15 14.79 -3.91
CA MET A 1 -0.34 14.14 -2.86
C MET A 1 1.14 14.45 -3.10
N ASN A 2 1.85 14.88 -2.08
CA ASN A 2 3.28 15.18 -2.18
C ASN A 2 4.02 14.45 -1.05
N LEU A 3 4.45 13.23 -1.35
CA LEU A 3 5.13 12.36 -0.38
C LEU A 3 6.45 12.95 0.10
N LEU A 4 7.24 13.48 -0.82
CA LEU A 4 8.55 14.02 -0.51
C LEU A 4 8.46 15.24 0.40
N LYS A 5 7.52 16.14 0.13
CA LYS A 5 7.27 17.32 0.97
C LYS A 5 6.84 16.91 2.37
N THR A 6 5.95 15.92 2.48
CA THR A 6 5.47 15.44 3.78
C THR A 6 6.62 14.81 4.58
N LEU A 7 7.50 14.04 3.95
CA LEU A 7 8.70 13.52 4.59
C LEU A 7 9.58 14.66 5.12
N LYS A 8 9.86 15.65 4.29
CA LYS A 8 10.69 16.80 4.65
C LYS A 8 10.09 17.58 5.81
N ASP A 9 8.79 17.87 5.75
CA ASP A 9 8.10 18.64 6.79
C ASP A 9 8.07 17.91 8.14
N ASN A 10 8.23 16.59 8.14
CA ASN A 10 8.27 15.77 9.34
C ASN A 10 9.69 15.39 9.79
N GLY A 11 10.70 16.10 9.28
CA GLY A 11 12.09 15.95 9.74
C GLY A 11 12.88 14.82 9.09
N TYR A 12 12.35 14.17 8.10
CA TYR A 12 13.09 13.13 7.38
C TYR A 12 14.08 13.73 6.39
N ARG A 13 15.27 13.15 6.36
CA ARG A 13 16.29 13.57 5.41
C ARG A 13 15.87 13.23 3.99
N ILE A 14 15.98 14.20 3.09
CA ILE A 14 15.71 13.99 1.67
C ILE A 14 16.99 13.53 0.98
N THR A 15 16.96 12.32 0.47
CA THR A 15 18.04 11.70 -0.29
C THR A 15 17.60 11.48 -1.74
N GLU A 16 18.54 11.25 -2.62
CA GLU A 16 18.25 10.92 -4.02
C GLU A 16 17.38 9.67 -4.13
N SER A 17 17.69 8.65 -3.30
CA SER A 17 16.90 7.42 -3.24
C SER A 17 15.44 7.69 -2.87
N ARG A 18 15.21 8.52 -1.86
CA ARG A 18 13.85 8.89 -1.44
C ARG A 18 13.09 9.66 -2.51
N LYS A 19 13.78 10.56 -3.22
CA LYS A 19 13.17 11.28 -4.35
C LYS A 19 12.68 10.31 -5.42
N LEU A 20 13.51 9.35 -5.80
CA LEU A 20 13.18 8.36 -6.82
C LEU A 20 12.01 7.47 -6.40
N ILE A 21 12.04 7.00 -5.16
CA ILE A 21 10.99 6.13 -4.62
C ILE A 21 9.66 6.89 -4.55
N CYS A 22 9.65 8.10 -3.99
CA CYS A 22 8.44 8.90 -3.88
C CYS A 22 7.87 9.26 -5.25
N ASP A 23 8.72 9.63 -6.21
CA ASP A 23 8.30 9.93 -7.57
C ASP A 23 7.63 8.74 -8.24
N LEU A 24 8.22 7.56 -8.09
CA LEU A 24 7.67 6.33 -8.64
C LEU A 24 6.30 6.01 -8.03
N LEU A 25 6.17 6.13 -6.71
CA LEU A 25 4.91 5.89 -6.02
C LEU A 25 3.82 6.87 -6.42
N GLU A 26 4.14 8.15 -6.54
CA GLU A 26 3.17 9.17 -6.93
C GLU A 26 2.68 9.01 -8.37
N LYS A 27 3.52 8.52 -9.27
CA LYS A 27 3.14 8.23 -10.65
C LYS A 27 2.29 6.97 -10.78
N ASN A 28 2.27 6.14 -9.77
CA ASN A 28 1.56 4.85 -9.76
C ASN A 28 0.69 4.70 -8.50
N ILE A 29 -0.19 5.67 -8.28
CA ILE A 29 -1.01 5.80 -7.06
C ILE A 29 -1.80 4.52 -6.73
N HIS A 30 -2.28 3.82 -7.73
CA HIS A 30 -3.07 2.59 -7.56
C HIS A 30 -2.23 1.32 -7.58
N PHE A 31 -0.92 1.46 -7.53
CA PHE A 31 -0.01 0.33 -7.64
C PHE A 31 0.10 -0.42 -6.31
N HIS A 32 -0.02 -1.74 -6.39
CA HIS A 32 0.23 -2.66 -5.28
C HIS A 32 1.51 -3.41 -5.59
N PHE A 33 2.49 -3.36 -4.71
CA PHE A 33 3.83 -3.87 -4.99
C PHE A 33 4.47 -4.49 -3.75
N SER A 34 5.34 -5.48 -3.98
CA SER A 34 6.25 -5.95 -2.93
C SER A 34 7.49 -5.05 -2.88
N ALA A 35 8.21 -5.09 -1.78
CA ALA A 35 9.47 -4.34 -1.67
C ALA A 35 10.48 -4.76 -2.74
N LYS A 36 10.50 -6.04 -3.11
CA LYS A 36 11.36 -6.56 -4.19
C LYS A 36 10.97 -5.97 -5.55
N GLU A 37 9.69 -5.95 -5.87
CA GLU A 37 9.19 -5.34 -7.12
C GLU A 37 9.55 -3.86 -7.19
N LEU A 38 9.36 -3.13 -6.10
CA LEU A 38 9.71 -1.70 -6.03
C LEU A 38 11.21 -1.50 -6.22
N THR A 39 12.04 -2.33 -5.59
CA THR A 39 13.49 -2.28 -5.73
C THR A 39 13.90 -2.44 -7.19
N LEU A 40 13.32 -3.43 -7.88
CA LEU A 40 13.60 -3.66 -9.30
C LEU A 40 13.17 -2.48 -10.17
N LEU A 41 12.00 -1.91 -9.91
CA LEU A 41 11.50 -0.77 -10.68
C LEU A 41 12.35 0.49 -10.49
N VAL A 42 12.74 0.79 -9.26
CA VAL A 42 13.58 1.95 -8.95
C VAL A 42 14.95 1.81 -9.60
N ASN A 43 15.59 0.64 -9.49
CA ASN A 43 16.90 0.39 -10.06
C ASN A 43 16.92 0.35 -11.58
N LYS A 44 15.79 0.01 -12.19
CA LYS A 44 15.64 0.05 -13.65
C LYS A 44 15.59 1.49 -14.19
N LYS A 45 15.07 2.44 -13.42
CA LYS A 45 14.92 3.85 -13.80
C LYS A 45 16.09 4.71 -13.35
N SER A 46 16.96 4.20 -12.49
CA SER A 46 18.03 4.94 -11.84
C SER A 46 19.39 4.39 -12.28
N GLU A 47 20.39 5.28 -12.39
CA GLU A 47 21.79 4.87 -12.56
C GLU A 47 22.39 4.43 -11.21
N ILE A 48 21.72 4.73 -10.10
CA ILE A 48 22.14 4.37 -8.75
C ILE A 48 21.53 3.01 -8.41
N ASN A 49 22.33 2.07 -7.96
CA ASN A 49 21.85 0.79 -7.46
C ASN A 49 21.40 0.94 -6.01
N ILE A 50 20.11 1.10 -5.78
CA ILE A 50 19.54 1.25 -4.46
C ILE A 50 19.30 -0.13 -3.85
N ASP A 51 19.81 -0.36 -2.64
CA ASP A 51 19.64 -1.63 -1.96
C ASP A 51 18.26 -1.75 -1.29
N GLN A 52 17.89 -2.96 -0.95
CA GLN A 52 16.59 -3.27 -0.37
C GLN A 52 16.40 -2.63 1.01
N THR A 53 17.47 -2.49 1.78
CA THR A 53 17.44 -1.83 3.10
C THR A 53 17.02 -0.36 2.97
N THR A 54 17.55 0.35 1.99
CA THR A 54 17.17 1.74 1.69
C THR A 54 15.71 1.84 1.28
N ILE A 55 15.23 0.89 0.47
CA ILE A 55 13.81 0.79 0.10
C ILE A 55 12.95 0.64 1.36
N TYR A 56 13.25 -0.32 2.23
CA TYR A 56 12.48 -0.56 3.45
C TYR A 56 12.47 0.67 4.38
N ARG A 57 13.58 1.35 4.54
CA ARG A 57 13.64 2.57 5.38
C ARG A 57 12.72 3.66 4.88
N THR A 58 12.61 3.81 3.57
CA THR A 58 11.71 4.80 2.97
C THR A 58 10.25 4.37 3.14
N LEU A 59 9.94 3.09 2.91
CA LEU A 59 8.59 2.55 3.11
C LEU A 59 8.15 2.70 4.57
N ASP A 60 9.04 2.38 5.52
CA ASP A 60 8.75 2.52 6.96
C ASP A 60 8.45 3.97 7.33
N ALA A 61 9.24 4.93 6.81
CA ALA A 61 9.00 6.35 7.05
C ALA A 61 7.63 6.79 6.53
N LEU A 62 7.25 6.34 5.34
CA LEU A 62 5.94 6.64 4.76
C LEU A 62 4.80 6.00 5.56
N GLU A 63 5.00 4.79 6.08
CA GLU A 63 4.01 4.13 6.95
C GLU A 63 3.83 4.86 8.28
N GLU A 64 4.92 5.30 8.91
CA GLU A 64 4.86 6.07 10.16
C GLU A 64 4.04 7.35 10.00
N LEU A 65 4.07 7.96 8.82
CA LEU A 65 3.30 9.16 8.51
C LEU A 65 1.87 8.86 8.02
N GLY A 66 1.48 7.59 7.95
CA GLY A 66 0.16 7.19 7.49
C GLY A 66 -0.06 7.34 5.99
N LEU A 67 1.00 7.51 5.20
CA LEU A 67 0.91 7.71 3.76
C LEU A 67 0.93 6.40 2.98
N LEU A 68 1.45 5.36 3.59
CA LEU A 68 1.61 4.04 2.98
C LEU A 68 1.10 2.98 3.96
N GLN A 69 0.68 1.86 3.42
CA GLN A 69 0.23 0.72 4.20
C GLN A 69 0.73 -0.57 3.56
N HIS A 70 0.84 -1.62 4.34
CA HIS A 70 1.13 -2.94 3.80
C HIS A 70 0.16 -3.99 4.34
N SER A 71 0.00 -5.06 3.59
CA SER A 71 -0.83 -6.21 3.97
C SER A 71 -0.04 -7.49 3.78
N HIS A 72 -0.21 -8.41 4.71
CA HIS A 72 0.39 -9.75 4.63
C HIS A 72 -0.58 -10.70 3.95
N ILE A 73 -0.09 -11.39 2.93
CA ILE A 73 -0.79 -12.47 2.27
C ILE A 73 -0.09 -13.77 2.67
N PRO A 74 -0.83 -14.82 3.11
CA PRO A 74 -0.20 -16.08 3.51
C PRO A 74 0.74 -16.62 2.44
N HIS A 75 1.95 -17.00 2.86
CA HIS A 75 3.00 -17.58 2.00
C HIS A 75 3.51 -16.68 0.87
N LYS A 76 3.24 -15.37 0.94
CA LYS A 76 3.69 -14.40 -0.06
C LYS A 76 4.35 -13.19 0.61
N PRO A 77 5.19 -12.45 -0.13
CA PRO A 77 5.74 -11.19 0.37
C PRO A 77 4.63 -10.19 0.70
N ALA A 78 4.88 -9.32 1.68
CA ALA A 78 3.97 -8.23 2.00
C ALA A 78 3.76 -7.33 0.77
N ILE A 79 2.54 -6.85 0.60
CA ILE A 79 2.16 -5.94 -0.47
C ILE A 79 1.97 -4.55 0.12
N TYR A 80 2.61 -3.56 -0.47
CA TYR A 80 2.52 -2.16 -0.10
C TYR A 80 1.63 -1.39 -1.06
N TYR A 81 0.91 -0.41 -0.54
CA TYR A 81 0.08 0.48 -1.33
C TYR A 81 -0.10 1.82 -0.62
N LEU A 82 -0.29 2.89 -1.40
CA LEU A 82 -0.52 4.22 -0.84
C LEU A 82 -1.90 4.30 -0.20
N ASN A 83 -1.98 5.00 0.92
CA ASN A 83 -3.25 5.36 1.54
C ASN A 83 -3.89 6.48 0.73
N ASN A 84 -4.73 6.12 -0.21
CA ASN A 84 -5.60 7.05 -0.89
C ASN A 84 -6.79 7.37 0.00
N THR A 85 -7.20 8.61 -0.04
CA THR A 85 -8.11 9.22 0.92
C THR A 85 -9.45 8.54 1.05
N ASP A 86 -9.89 7.76 0.10
CA ASP A 86 -11.29 7.38 0.10
C ASP A 86 -11.55 5.91 0.36
N GLN A 87 -10.69 4.99 -0.05
CA GLN A 87 -10.90 3.58 0.29
C GLN A 87 -9.72 2.69 -0.08
N ASN A 88 -9.21 1.98 0.92
CA ASN A 88 -8.16 0.99 0.73
C ASN A 88 -8.62 -0.41 1.10
N VAL A 89 -9.88 -0.75 0.80
CA VAL A 89 -10.36 -2.11 0.98
C VAL A 89 -10.21 -2.85 -0.33
N HIS A 90 -9.42 -3.89 -0.30
CA HIS A 90 -9.10 -4.70 -1.47
C HIS A 90 -9.45 -6.15 -1.24
N LEU A 91 -9.75 -6.84 -2.32
CA LEU A 91 -9.90 -8.30 -2.34
C LEU A 91 -8.79 -8.86 -3.22
N ILE A 92 -7.97 -9.75 -2.68
CA ILE A 92 -6.82 -10.31 -3.37
C ILE A 92 -7.00 -11.82 -3.53
N CYS A 93 -6.81 -12.31 -4.75
CA CYS A 93 -6.79 -13.76 -5.00
C CYS A 93 -5.44 -14.34 -4.55
N GLU A 94 -5.48 -15.28 -3.63
CA GLU A 94 -4.28 -15.93 -3.10
C GLU A 94 -3.56 -16.82 -4.13
N SER A 95 -4.23 -17.16 -5.23
CA SER A 95 -3.67 -18.04 -6.26
C SER A 95 -3.04 -17.28 -7.43
N CYS A 96 -3.71 -16.24 -7.95
CA CYS A 96 -3.24 -15.52 -9.12
C CYS A 96 -2.85 -14.06 -8.86
N ASP A 97 -2.94 -13.61 -7.61
CA ASP A 97 -2.62 -12.24 -7.18
C ASP A 97 -3.52 -11.13 -7.75
N LYS A 98 -4.63 -11.51 -8.39
CA LYS A 98 -5.60 -10.53 -8.88
C LYS A 98 -6.11 -9.67 -7.73
N ILE A 99 -6.11 -8.35 -7.92
CA ILE A 99 -6.56 -7.39 -6.93
C ILE A 99 -7.81 -6.69 -7.44
N VAL A 100 -8.83 -6.64 -6.60
CA VAL A 100 -10.09 -5.95 -6.90
C VAL A 100 -10.37 -4.96 -5.80
N ASP A 101 -10.64 -3.71 -6.17
CA ASP A 101 -11.05 -2.69 -5.23
C ASP A 101 -12.53 -2.89 -4.88
N ILE A 102 -12.85 -2.82 -3.61
CA ILE A 102 -14.22 -2.95 -3.14
C ILE A 102 -14.89 -1.58 -3.21
N SER A 103 -16.10 -1.52 -3.79
CA SER A 103 -16.83 -0.27 -3.98
C SER A 103 -17.13 0.43 -2.65
N GLU A 104 -17.22 1.75 -2.69
CA GLU A 104 -17.58 2.55 -1.52
C GLU A 104 -18.89 2.10 -0.87
N GLN A 105 -19.87 1.78 -1.69
CA GLN A 105 -21.17 1.32 -1.21
C GLN A 105 -21.04 -0.02 -0.47
N SER A 106 -20.24 -0.94 -1.00
CA SER A 106 -20.00 -2.23 -0.35
C SER A 106 -19.28 -2.06 0.98
N VAL A 107 -18.28 -1.18 1.03
CA VAL A 107 -17.55 -0.86 2.26
C VAL A 107 -18.49 -0.28 3.31
N LYS A 108 -19.37 0.64 2.94
CA LYS A 108 -20.37 1.20 3.85
C LYS A 108 -21.31 0.12 4.40
N SER A 109 -21.74 -0.80 3.55
CA SER A 109 -22.60 -1.92 3.98
C SER A 109 -21.89 -2.84 4.97
N ILE A 110 -20.64 -3.19 4.70
CA ILE A 110 -19.81 -4.01 5.60
C ILE A 110 -19.64 -3.31 6.94
N ASN A 111 -19.28 -2.02 6.92
CA ASN A 111 -19.11 -1.23 8.14
C ASN A 111 -20.37 -1.15 8.96
N SER A 112 -21.52 -1.00 8.32
CA SER A 112 -22.83 -0.97 8.99
C SER A 112 -23.09 -2.29 9.74
N ILE A 113 -22.83 -3.42 9.09
CA ILE A 113 -22.98 -4.74 9.70
C ILE A 113 -22.04 -4.90 10.91
N LEU A 114 -20.78 -4.51 10.75
CA LEU A 114 -19.78 -4.61 11.82
C LEU A 114 -20.17 -3.74 13.03
N LYS A 115 -20.61 -2.52 12.79
CA LYS A 115 -21.05 -1.62 13.87
C LYS A 115 -22.28 -2.14 14.62
N GLN A 116 -23.22 -2.72 13.90
CA GLN A 116 -24.43 -3.30 14.52
C GLN A 116 -24.11 -4.49 15.43
N ASN A 117 -23.03 -5.21 15.16
CA ASN A 117 -22.68 -6.44 15.86
C ASN A 117 -21.52 -6.30 16.84
N SER A 118 -20.97 -5.10 17.06
CA SER A 118 -19.71 -4.96 17.79
C SER A 118 -19.60 -3.78 18.74
N ASN A 119 -20.53 -2.90 18.86
CA ASN A 119 -20.41 -1.66 19.65
C ASN A 119 -19.23 -0.75 19.26
N PHE A 120 -18.71 -0.89 18.03
CA PHE A 120 -17.66 -0.02 17.53
C PHE A 120 -18.26 1.20 16.83
N ASN A 121 -17.78 2.39 17.17
CA ASN A 121 -18.24 3.64 16.55
C ASN A 121 -17.44 3.98 15.30
N SER A 122 -16.19 3.52 15.22
CA SER A 122 -15.27 3.82 14.12
C SER A 122 -14.59 2.55 13.67
N ILE A 123 -14.45 2.40 12.37
CA ILE A 123 -13.80 1.25 11.74
C ILE A 123 -12.80 1.78 10.72
N ASN A 124 -11.56 1.29 10.82
CA ASN A 124 -10.53 1.60 9.83
C ASN A 124 -10.79 0.78 8.55
N ASN A 125 -10.88 1.46 7.42
CA ASN A 125 -11.15 0.85 6.12
C ASN A 125 -9.87 0.53 5.33
N ASN A 126 -8.73 0.47 5.96
CA ASN A 126 -7.47 0.11 5.33
C ASN A 126 -7.16 -1.36 5.59
N PHE A 127 -7.76 -2.26 4.84
CA PHE A 127 -7.54 -3.69 5.01
C PHE A 127 -7.77 -4.46 3.72
N VAL A 128 -7.38 -5.72 3.74
CA VAL A 128 -7.43 -6.61 2.59
C VAL A 128 -8.19 -7.88 2.95
N TYR A 129 -9.13 -8.26 2.10
CA TYR A 129 -9.73 -9.58 2.12
C TYR A 129 -8.95 -10.50 1.19
N ILE A 130 -8.77 -11.73 1.59
CA ILE A 130 -8.03 -12.75 0.82
C ILE A 130 -8.98 -13.89 0.47
N GLY A 131 -9.00 -14.30 -0.79
CA GLY A 131 -9.84 -15.39 -1.25
C GLY A 131 -9.31 -15.98 -2.56
N LYS A 132 -10.15 -16.71 -3.24
CA LYS A 132 -9.86 -17.27 -4.57
C LYS A 132 -10.86 -16.74 -5.58
N CYS A 133 -10.38 -16.23 -6.70
CA CYS A 133 -11.27 -15.78 -7.78
C CYS A 133 -11.89 -16.98 -8.52
N LYS A 134 -12.93 -16.71 -9.30
CA LYS A 134 -13.65 -17.75 -10.04
C LYS A 134 -12.77 -18.55 -10.97
N GLU A 135 -11.75 -17.91 -11.55
CA GLU A 135 -10.83 -18.54 -12.49
C GLU A 135 -9.84 -19.49 -11.80
N CYS A 136 -9.68 -19.37 -10.49
CA CYS A 136 -8.74 -20.17 -9.70
C CYS A 136 -9.40 -21.25 -8.84
N LEU A 137 -10.70 -21.39 -8.91
CA LEU A 137 -11.43 -22.44 -8.19
C LEU A 137 -11.30 -23.79 -8.86
#